data_4427ca3469483a3d6bc584a8cbbbc118
#
_entry.id   4427ca3469483a3d6bc584a8cbbbc118
#
_cell.length_a   1.000
_cell.length_b   1.000
_cell.length_c   1.000
_cell.angle_alpha   90.00
_cell.angle_beta   90.00
_cell.angle_gamma   90.00
#
_symmetry.space_group_name_H-M   'P 1'
#
loop_
_entity.id
_entity.type
_entity.pdbx_description
1 polymer ?
#
loop_
_entity_poly.entity_id
_entity_poly.type
_entity_poly.pdbx_seq_one_letter_code
_entity_poly.pdbx_strand_id
1 'polypeptide(L)'
;MVRRIIAPFLFSLALLVQVSPSRLRAWDLDSGSLVPTALPVGSAPLSPVLQADFDGDGLPERLTLSGGQASLLSGGKIVWQSPSTWQVVQAGITDLDHDGAPEATLLVWRPFQPWPVDRWLPSGGRIDSYQDARGDSCQLILVGWVHGGYQEVWAGSAMAEPVKAFVAADLTGDGNQELVTLEGSYADSRSAPARALKIWEWNSFGFTVVSIIEGTFDELALVRAGNGHILILVP
;
A
#
# COMPACT_ATOMS: atom_id res chain seq x y z
N MET A 1 -33.96 4.75 10.39
CA MET A 1 -33.01 4.15 9.44
C MET A 1 -31.76 5.06 9.44
N VAL A 2 -30.78 4.78 10.33
CA VAL A 2 -29.62 5.65 10.57
C VAL A 2 -28.50 5.15 9.65
N ARG A 3 -28.19 5.92 8.59
CA ARG A 3 -27.00 5.69 7.76
C ARG A 3 -25.76 6.00 8.62
N ARG A 4 -25.04 4.97 9.04
CA ARG A 4 -23.68 5.15 9.54
C ARG A 4 -22.80 5.60 8.37
N ILE A 5 -22.41 6.86 8.39
CA ILE A 5 -21.36 7.41 7.53
C ILE A 5 -20.07 6.78 8.06
N ILE A 6 -19.51 5.86 7.28
CA ILE A 6 -18.14 5.37 7.51
C ILE A 6 -17.24 6.53 7.08
N ALA A 7 -16.64 7.19 8.05
CA ALA A 7 -15.65 8.23 7.79
C ALA A 7 -14.49 7.63 6.99
N PRO A 8 -13.93 8.34 6.00
CA PRO A 8 -12.75 7.88 5.29
C PRO A 8 -11.61 7.75 6.30
N PHE A 9 -10.92 6.61 6.28
CA PHE A 9 -9.68 6.41 7.00
C PHE A 9 -8.62 7.36 6.44
N LEU A 10 -8.65 8.60 6.92
CA LEU A 10 -7.44 9.39 7.02
C LEU A 10 -6.65 8.69 8.13
N PHE A 11 -5.61 7.95 7.76
CA PHE A 11 -4.62 7.48 8.71
C PHE A 11 -4.06 8.74 9.39
N SER A 12 -4.74 9.15 10.44
CA SER A 12 -4.32 10.30 11.21
C SER A 12 -3.25 9.80 12.16
N LEU A 13 -2.05 10.28 11.98
CA LEU A 13 -0.94 10.16 12.92
C LEU A 13 -1.35 10.38 14.39
N ALA A 14 -2.48 11.07 14.60
CA ALA A 14 -3.09 11.25 15.91
C ALA A 14 -3.53 9.94 16.59
N LEU A 15 -3.73 8.85 15.82
CA LEU A 15 -4.13 7.57 16.42
C LEU A 15 -2.92 6.82 17.02
N LEU A 16 -1.75 6.93 16.41
CA LEU A 16 -0.50 6.34 16.97
C LEU A 16 -0.12 6.94 18.34
N VAL A 17 -0.54 8.17 18.63
CA VAL A 17 -0.30 8.82 19.93
C VAL A 17 -1.13 8.20 21.06
N GLN A 18 -2.18 7.45 20.76
CA GLN A 18 -3.03 6.78 21.78
C GLN A 18 -2.59 5.34 22.08
N VAL A 19 -1.70 4.76 21.28
CA VAL A 19 -1.11 3.46 21.60
C VAL A 19 -0.10 3.64 22.73
N SER A 20 -0.24 2.89 23.81
CA SER A 20 0.77 2.91 24.89
C SER A 20 2.15 2.68 24.29
N PRO A 21 3.14 3.55 24.57
CA PRO A 21 4.50 3.43 24.02
C PRO A 21 5.14 2.05 24.23
N SER A 22 4.68 1.31 25.23
CA SER A 22 5.13 -0.05 25.55
C SER A 22 4.68 -1.13 24.57
N ARG A 23 3.81 -0.82 23.61
CA ARG A 23 3.34 -1.77 22.58
C ARG A 23 3.92 -1.49 21.20
N LEU A 24 4.53 -0.34 20.98
CA LEU A 24 5.14 0.01 19.71
C LEU A 24 6.45 -0.74 19.53
N ARG A 25 6.57 -1.48 18.43
CA ARG A 25 7.80 -2.15 18.01
C ARG A 25 8.32 -1.45 16.77
N ALA A 26 9.59 -1.05 16.83
CA ALA A 26 10.28 -0.54 15.67
C ALA A 26 11.11 -1.67 15.02
N TRP A 27 11.12 -1.67 13.71
CA TRP A 27 11.86 -2.64 12.89
C TRP A 27 12.72 -1.89 11.90
N ASP A 28 13.91 -2.40 11.71
CA ASP A 28 14.89 -1.97 10.73
C ASP A 28 15.02 -3.04 9.64
N LEU A 29 15.26 -2.63 8.40
CA LEU A 29 15.64 -3.53 7.32
C LEU A 29 17.16 -3.57 7.22
N ASP A 30 17.77 -4.56 7.84
CA ASP A 30 19.21 -4.77 7.81
C ASP A 30 19.56 -5.98 6.93
N SER A 31 20.33 -5.73 5.87
CA SER A 31 20.81 -6.78 4.95
C SER A 31 19.69 -7.72 4.46
N GLY A 32 18.53 -7.14 4.11
CA GLY A 32 17.37 -7.89 3.62
C GLY A 32 16.57 -8.62 4.70
N SER A 33 16.81 -8.34 5.98
CA SER A 33 16.09 -8.95 7.09
C SER A 33 15.51 -7.90 8.02
N LEU A 34 14.27 -8.11 8.46
CA LEU A 34 13.66 -7.27 9.48
C LEU A 34 14.22 -7.59 10.86
N VAL A 35 14.84 -6.61 11.48
CA VAL A 35 15.47 -6.70 12.81
C VAL A 35 14.73 -5.79 13.79
N PRO A 36 14.30 -6.28 14.96
CA PRO A 36 13.69 -5.43 15.95
C PRO A 36 14.71 -4.44 16.48
N THR A 37 14.33 -3.17 16.57
CA THR A 37 15.21 -2.10 17.04
C THR A 37 14.51 -1.19 18.04
N ALA A 38 15.29 -0.43 18.79
CA ALA A 38 14.73 0.60 19.66
C ALA A 38 14.37 1.83 18.83
N LEU A 39 13.22 2.44 19.12
CA LEU A 39 12.85 3.71 18.51
C LEU A 39 13.78 4.81 19.00
N PRO A 40 14.60 5.45 18.14
CA PRO A 40 15.51 6.52 18.56
C PRO A 40 14.74 7.74 19.07
N VAL A 41 15.29 8.41 20.08
CA VAL A 41 14.73 9.67 20.57
C VAL A 41 14.76 10.72 19.45
N GLY A 42 13.67 11.45 19.29
CA GLY A 42 13.55 12.46 18.24
C GLY A 42 13.13 11.90 16.86
N SER A 43 12.76 10.62 16.77
CA SER A 43 12.15 10.07 15.55
C SER A 43 10.86 10.82 15.23
N ALA A 44 10.68 11.16 13.95
CA ALA A 44 9.50 11.85 13.46
C ALA A 44 8.72 10.94 12.48
N PRO A 45 7.39 10.94 12.56
CA PRO A 45 6.58 10.18 11.64
C PRO A 45 6.74 10.67 10.21
N LEU A 46 6.70 9.73 9.25
CA LEU A 46 6.62 10.04 7.84
C LEU A 46 5.15 10.10 7.42
N SER A 47 4.77 11.23 6.85
CA SER A 47 3.44 11.38 6.25
C SER A 47 3.44 10.84 4.82
N PRO A 48 2.33 10.24 4.37
CA PRO A 48 2.18 9.85 2.97
C PRO A 48 2.35 11.05 2.04
N VAL A 49 3.02 10.85 0.91
CA VAL A 49 3.05 11.83 -0.18
C VAL A 49 1.70 11.77 -0.89
N LEU A 50 1.06 12.93 -1.07
CA LEU A 50 -0.24 13.06 -1.72
C LEU A 50 -0.24 14.10 -2.85
N GLN A 51 0.93 14.62 -3.22
CA GLN A 51 1.10 15.55 -4.34
C GLN A 51 2.42 15.27 -5.05
N ALA A 52 2.38 15.17 -6.37
CA ALA A 52 3.55 15.06 -7.24
C ALA A 52 3.18 15.53 -8.65
N ASP A 53 4.16 15.95 -9.39
CA ASP A 53 4.03 16.28 -10.82
C ASP A 53 4.17 14.98 -11.63
N PHE A 54 3.03 14.40 -12.04
CA PHE A 54 3.00 13.14 -12.76
C PHE A 54 3.25 13.28 -14.25
N ASP A 55 2.81 14.39 -14.85
CA ASP A 55 2.89 14.60 -16.31
C ASP A 55 4.05 15.48 -16.74
N GLY A 56 4.83 16.01 -15.77
CA GLY A 56 6.01 16.80 -16.02
C GLY A 56 5.71 18.23 -16.47
N ASP A 57 4.50 18.74 -16.27
CA ASP A 57 4.10 20.09 -16.67
C ASP A 57 4.53 21.17 -15.66
N GLY A 58 5.07 20.78 -14.51
CA GLY A 58 5.52 21.63 -13.42
C GLY A 58 4.42 22.00 -12.42
N LEU A 59 3.20 21.45 -12.56
CA LEU A 59 2.09 21.65 -11.64
C LEU A 59 1.74 20.33 -10.97
N PRO A 60 1.90 20.20 -9.64
CA PRO A 60 1.68 18.92 -8.99
C PRO A 60 0.20 18.54 -8.95
N GLU A 61 -0.08 17.31 -9.34
CA GLU A 61 -1.37 16.67 -9.10
C GLU A 61 -1.52 16.30 -7.64
N ARG A 62 -2.76 16.37 -7.17
CA ARG A 62 -3.13 15.93 -5.83
C ARG A 62 -3.94 14.65 -5.88
N LEU A 63 -3.44 13.61 -5.21
CA LEU A 63 -4.17 12.37 -4.99
C LEU A 63 -5.18 12.55 -3.85
N THR A 64 -6.41 12.13 -4.07
CA THR A 64 -7.48 12.13 -3.07
C THR A 64 -8.19 10.79 -3.06
N LEU A 65 -8.69 10.40 -1.89
CA LEU A 65 -9.50 9.20 -1.69
C LEU A 65 -10.79 9.58 -0.98
N SER A 66 -11.92 9.35 -1.62
CA SER A 66 -13.23 9.66 -1.05
C SER A 66 -14.27 8.63 -1.48
N GLY A 67 -15.05 8.10 -0.52
CA GLY A 67 -16.10 7.13 -0.80
C GLY A 67 -15.64 5.83 -1.48
N GLY A 68 -14.38 5.46 -1.30
CA GLY A 68 -13.79 4.27 -1.95
C GLY A 68 -13.31 4.52 -3.39
N GLN A 69 -13.23 5.77 -3.81
CA GLN A 69 -12.77 6.15 -5.13
C GLN A 69 -11.55 7.07 -5.02
N ALA A 70 -10.46 6.74 -5.73
CA ALA A 70 -9.27 7.56 -5.84
C ALA A 70 -9.41 8.53 -7.02
N SER A 71 -8.88 9.75 -6.87
CA SER A 71 -8.85 10.74 -7.94
C SER A 71 -7.55 11.53 -7.91
N LEU A 72 -7.01 11.83 -9.10
CA LEU A 72 -5.94 12.81 -9.30
C LEU A 72 -6.57 14.14 -9.75
N LEU A 73 -6.14 15.22 -9.12
CA LEU A 73 -6.61 16.57 -9.41
C LEU A 73 -5.44 17.45 -9.82
N SER A 74 -5.51 18.08 -10.98
CA SER A 74 -4.63 19.15 -11.43
C SER A 74 -5.38 20.47 -11.44
N GLY A 75 -4.84 21.52 -10.79
CA GLY A 75 -5.51 22.81 -10.67
C GLY A 75 -6.92 22.75 -10.05
N GLY A 76 -7.19 21.74 -9.22
CA GLY A 76 -8.51 21.53 -8.59
C GLY A 76 -9.55 20.82 -9.48
N LYS A 77 -9.19 20.42 -10.68
CA LYS A 77 -10.04 19.63 -11.59
C LYS A 77 -9.61 18.17 -11.56
N ILE A 78 -10.57 17.26 -11.58
CA ILE A 78 -10.29 15.83 -11.70
C ILE A 78 -9.74 15.57 -13.11
N VAL A 79 -8.50 15.05 -13.18
CA VAL A 79 -7.83 14.65 -14.42
C VAL A 79 -7.83 13.13 -14.59
N TRP A 80 -7.95 12.39 -13.50
CA TRP A 80 -8.13 10.95 -13.50
C TRP A 80 -8.97 10.50 -12.30
N GLN A 81 -9.69 9.41 -12.46
CA GLN A 81 -10.49 8.80 -11.40
C GLN A 81 -10.50 7.28 -11.54
N SER A 82 -10.40 6.57 -10.43
CA SER A 82 -10.47 5.11 -10.43
C SER A 82 -11.85 4.62 -10.89
N PRO A 83 -11.94 3.48 -11.58
CA PRO A 83 -13.21 2.87 -11.98
C PRO A 83 -14.17 2.72 -10.80
N SER A 84 -15.47 2.92 -11.05
CA SER A 84 -16.51 2.81 -10.00
C SER A 84 -16.69 1.40 -9.46
N THR A 85 -16.15 0.40 -10.17
CA THR A 85 -16.15 -1.01 -9.74
C THR A 85 -15.03 -1.32 -8.75
N TRP A 86 -14.11 -0.38 -8.54
CA TRP A 86 -13.03 -0.52 -7.56
C TRP A 86 -13.47 0.05 -6.21
N GLN A 87 -13.16 -0.66 -5.16
CA GLN A 87 -13.19 -0.13 -3.81
C GLN A 87 -11.76 0.15 -3.38
N VAL A 88 -11.29 1.37 -3.60
CA VAL A 88 -9.98 1.81 -3.12
C VAL A 88 -10.06 2.03 -1.62
N VAL A 89 -9.22 1.34 -0.86
CA VAL A 89 -9.20 1.42 0.61
C VAL A 89 -8.02 2.22 1.15
N GLN A 90 -6.94 2.30 0.36
CA GLN A 90 -5.78 3.13 0.66
C GLN A 90 -5.15 3.62 -0.64
N ALA A 91 -4.57 4.82 -0.60
CA ALA A 91 -3.85 5.41 -1.72
C ALA A 91 -2.65 6.23 -1.21
N GLY A 92 -1.57 6.24 -1.98
CA GLY A 92 -0.37 7.04 -1.72
C GLY A 92 0.37 7.30 -3.02
N ILE A 93 1.26 8.27 -3.04
CA ILE A 93 2.15 8.51 -4.18
C ILE A 93 3.51 7.91 -3.84
N THR A 94 4.04 7.13 -4.76
CA THR A 94 5.31 6.39 -4.63
C THR A 94 6.06 6.39 -5.95
N ASP A 95 7.26 5.85 -5.96
CA ASP A 95 8.03 5.43 -7.13
C ASP A 95 8.48 3.99 -6.82
N LEU A 96 7.56 3.04 -6.99
CA LEU A 96 7.80 1.65 -6.61
C LEU A 96 8.36 0.80 -7.73
N ASP A 97 8.22 1.22 -8.98
CA ASP A 97 8.85 0.54 -10.12
C ASP A 97 10.24 1.11 -10.46
N HIS A 98 10.66 2.15 -9.72
CA HIS A 98 11.98 2.77 -9.74
C HIS A 98 12.34 3.39 -11.10
N ASP A 99 11.35 3.87 -11.84
CA ASP A 99 11.57 4.54 -13.12
C ASP A 99 11.84 6.05 -12.99
N GLY A 100 11.70 6.58 -11.76
CA GLY A 100 11.91 7.98 -11.39
C GLY A 100 10.67 8.85 -11.61
N ALA A 101 9.56 8.29 -12.10
CA ALA A 101 8.28 8.99 -12.19
C ALA A 101 7.38 8.62 -11.00
N PRO A 102 6.50 9.52 -10.55
CA PRO A 102 5.57 9.18 -9.47
C PRO A 102 4.39 8.34 -9.95
N GLU A 103 4.01 7.32 -9.18
CA GLU A 103 2.75 6.60 -9.36
C GLU A 103 1.78 6.87 -8.20
N ALA A 104 0.49 6.88 -8.51
CA ALA A 104 -0.53 6.67 -7.51
C ALA A 104 -0.64 5.18 -7.22
N THR A 105 -0.14 4.76 -6.07
CA THR A 105 -0.25 3.39 -5.58
C THR A 105 -1.57 3.22 -4.84
N LEU A 106 -2.37 2.28 -5.30
CA LEU A 106 -3.72 2.05 -4.83
C LEU A 106 -3.88 0.63 -4.28
N LEU A 107 -4.42 0.52 -3.08
CA LEU A 107 -4.88 -0.74 -2.52
C LEU A 107 -6.37 -0.89 -2.83
N VAL A 108 -6.71 -1.88 -3.64
CA VAL A 108 -8.01 -2.02 -4.27
C VAL A 108 -8.65 -3.36 -3.95
N TRP A 109 -9.92 -3.32 -3.55
CA TRP A 109 -10.80 -4.48 -3.59
C TRP A 109 -11.71 -4.39 -4.80
N ARG A 110 -11.79 -5.45 -5.58
CA ARG A 110 -12.67 -5.55 -6.75
C ARG A 110 -13.13 -6.98 -6.97
N PRO A 111 -14.24 -7.20 -7.71
CA PRO A 111 -14.71 -8.56 -8.02
C PRO A 111 -13.57 -9.40 -8.60
N PHE A 112 -13.40 -10.60 -8.05
CA PHE A 112 -12.38 -11.53 -8.51
C PHE A 112 -12.63 -11.89 -9.97
N GLN A 113 -11.59 -11.81 -10.78
CA GLN A 113 -11.62 -12.24 -12.17
C GLN A 113 -10.40 -13.15 -12.41
N PRO A 114 -10.63 -14.46 -12.64
CA PRO A 114 -9.54 -15.35 -13.00
C PRO A 114 -8.93 -14.91 -14.33
N TRP A 115 -7.62 -15.02 -14.43
CA TRP A 115 -6.98 -14.79 -15.71
C TRP A 115 -7.42 -15.84 -16.72
N PRO A 116 -7.60 -15.50 -17.99
CA PRO A 116 -7.99 -16.48 -19.02
C PRO A 116 -7.07 -17.69 -19.10
N VAL A 117 -5.77 -17.50 -18.75
CA VAL A 117 -4.76 -18.58 -18.75
C VAL A 117 -4.95 -19.55 -17.58
N ASP A 118 -5.56 -19.12 -16.47
CA ASP A 118 -5.71 -19.96 -15.26
C ASP A 118 -6.51 -21.21 -15.53
N ARG A 119 -7.50 -21.15 -16.44
CA ARG A 119 -8.30 -22.32 -16.86
C ARG A 119 -7.47 -23.42 -17.54
N TRP A 120 -6.28 -23.12 -18.00
CA TRP A 120 -5.39 -24.06 -18.67
C TRP A 120 -4.31 -24.61 -17.76
N LEU A 121 -4.18 -24.10 -16.54
CA LEU A 121 -3.19 -24.56 -15.58
C LEU A 121 -3.67 -25.89 -14.96
N PRO A 122 -2.80 -26.93 -14.91
CA PRO A 122 -3.15 -28.23 -14.31
C PRO A 122 -3.57 -28.16 -12.84
N SER A 123 -3.16 -27.10 -12.16
CA SER A 123 -3.46 -26.86 -10.74
C SER A 123 -4.68 -25.93 -10.53
N GLY A 124 -5.40 -25.63 -11.59
CA GLY A 124 -6.66 -24.86 -11.76
C GLY A 124 -7.26 -24.07 -10.62
N GLY A 125 -6.81 -24.21 -9.43
CA GLY A 125 -7.41 -23.69 -8.24
C GLY A 125 -6.53 -22.80 -7.38
N ARG A 126 -5.28 -22.56 -7.76
CA ARG A 126 -4.39 -21.75 -6.91
C ARG A 126 -4.83 -20.30 -6.77
N ILE A 127 -5.42 -19.74 -7.84
CA ILE A 127 -5.86 -18.35 -7.88
C ILE A 127 -7.33 -18.21 -7.51
N ASP A 128 -8.15 -19.24 -7.70
CA ASP A 128 -9.59 -19.22 -7.35
C ASP A 128 -9.85 -18.97 -5.86
N SER A 129 -8.86 -19.22 -5.00
CA SER A 129 -8.96 -18.97 -3.55
C SER A 129 -8.60 -17.53 -3.14
N TYR A 130 -8.09 -16.69 -4.07
CA TYR A 130 -7.65 -15.33 -3.75
C TYR A 130 -8.81 -14.33 -3.78
N GLN A 131 -9.85 -14.65 -3.03
CA GLN A 131 -11.05 -13.83 -2.89
C GLN A 131 -11.70 -14.04 -1.52
N ASP A 132 -12.38 -13.02 -1.05
CA ASP A 132 -13.15 -13.11 0.19
C ASP A 132 -14.54 -13.75 -0.03
N ALA A 133 -15.30 -13.90 1.05
CA ALA A 133 -16.66 -14.47 1.00
C ALA A 133 -17.66 -13.64 0.14
N ARG A 134 -17.30 -12.44 -0.28
CA ARG A 134 -18.10 -11.59 -1.19
C ARG A 134 -17.73 -11.79 -2.64
N GLY A 135 -16.68 -12.56 -2.93
CA GLY A 135 -16.12 -12.74 -4.25
C GLY A 135 -15.19 -11.61 -4.70
N ASP A 136 -14.68 -10.79 -3.76
CA ASP A 136 -13.74 -9.73 -4.07
C ASP A 136 -12.31 -10.15 -3.77
N SER A 137 -11.38 -9.75 -4.63
CA SER A 137 -9.94 -9.89 -4.45
C SER A 137 -9.27 -8.58 -4.10
N CYS A 138 -8.20 -8.67 -3.33
CA CYS A 138 -7.32 -7.56 -2.99
C CYS A 138 -6.22 -7.44 -4.04
N GLN A 139 -5.93 -6.22 -4.50
CA GLN A 139 -4.91 -5.95 -5.50
C GLN A 139 -4.16 -4.66 -5.16
N LEU A 140 -2.89 -4.62 -5.50
CA LEU A 140 -2.09 -3.40 -5.54
C LEU A 140 -2.00 -2.95 -7.01
N ILE A 141 -2.27 -1.68 -7.26
CA ILE A 141 -2.30 -1.11 -8.61
C ILE A 141 -1.48 0.18 -8.62
N LEU A 142 -0.57 0.32 -9.57
CA LEU A 142 0.19 1.54 -9.83
C LEU A 142 -0.43 2.27 -11.01
N VAL A 143 -0.73 3.55 -10.83
CA VAL A 143 -1.28 4.43 -11.88
C VAL A 143 -0.31 5.57 -12.10
N GLY A 144 0.23 5.67 -13.29
CA GLY A 144 1.19 6.69 -13.71
C GLY A 144 0.76 7.44 -14.96
N TRP A 145 1.58 8.40 -15.37
CA TRP A 145 1.41 9.16 -16.61
C TRP A 145 2.21 8.53 -17.74
N VAL A 146 1.52 7.92 -18.71
CA VAL A 146 2.16 7.23 -19.83
C VAL A 146 1.42 7.58 -21.13
N HIS A 147 2.16 7.85 -22.20
CA HIS A 147 1.63 8.16 -23.54
C HIS A 147 0.62 9.31 -23.56
N GLY A 148 0.79 10.31 -22.67
CA GLY A 148 -0.10 11.47 -22.61
C GLY A 148 -1.41 11.25 -21.86
N GLY A 149 -1.46 10.28 -20.95
CA GLY A 149 -2.62 10.01 -20.12
C GLY A 149 -2.31 9.22 -18.86
N TYR A 150 -3.18 9.33 -17.85
CA TYR A 150 -3.11 8.52 -16.63
C TYR A 150 -3.67 7.12 -16.91
N GLN A 151 -2.90 6.09 -16.61
CA GLN A 151 -3.30 4.71 -16.81
C GLN A 151 -2.62 3.77 -15.81
N GLU A 152 -3.13 2.55 -15.70
CA GLU A 152 -2.45 1.51 -14.94
C GLU A 152 -1.11 1.19 -15.60
N VAL A 153 0.00 1.52 -14.94
CA VAL A 153 1.36 1.17 -15.39
C VAL A 153 1.72 -0.22 -14.90
N TRP A 154 1.18 -0.62 -13.77
CA TRP A 154 1.26 -1.97 -13.27
C TRP A 154 0.00 -2.34 -12.48
N ALA A 155 -0.52 -3.53 -12.73
CA ALA A 155 -1.57 -4.12 -11.95
C ALA A 155 -1.22 -5.58 -11.69
N GLY A 156 -0.89 -5.88 -10.46
CA GLY A 156 -0.63 -7.25 -10.02
C GLY A 156 -1.85 -8.14 -10.16
N SER A 157 -1.62 -9.45 -10.15
CA SER A 157 -2.67 -10.44 -9.92
C SER A 157 -3.35 -10.18 -8.57
N ALA A 158 -4.49 -10.83 -8.34
CA ALA A 158 -5.05 -10.90 -6.99
C ALA A 158 -3.95 -11.33 -6.01
N MET A 159 -3.80 -10.58 -4.93
CA MET A 159 -2.81 -10.91 -3.89
C MET A 159 -3.17 -12.26 -3.27
N ALA A 160 -2.17 -13.12 -3.05
CA ALA A 160 -2.38 -14.43 -2.40
C ALA A 160 -2.97 -14.28 -1.01
N GLU A 161 -2.54 -13.24 -0.31
CA GLU A 161 -3.03 -12.82 0.99
C GLU A 161 -3.44 -11.36 0.90
N PRO A 162 -4.61 -10.98 1.42
CA PRO A 162 -5.10 -9.62 1.27
C PRO A 162 -4.27 -8.64 2.09
N VAL A 163 -3.81 -7.59 1.44
CA VAL A 163 -3.14 -6.47 2.10
C VAL A 163 -4.17 -5.68 2.92
N LYS A 164 -3.80 -5.35 4.15
CA LYS A 164 -4.60 -4.56 5.10
C LYS A 164 -4.15 -3.09 5.12
N ALA A 165 -2.85 -2.89 4.98
CA ALA A 165 -2.21 -1.57 4.90
C ALA A 165 -0.90 -1.68 4.13
N PHE A 166 -0.48 -0.59 3.52
CA PHE A 166 0.84 -0.47 2.91
C PHE A 166 1.48 0.88 3.23
N VAL A 167 2.80 0.93 3.19
CA VAL A 167 3.62 2.13 3.13
C VAL A 167 4.79 1.87 2.20
N ALA A 168 5.42 2.93 1.69
CA ALA A 168 6.61 2.81 0.86
C ALA A 168 7.64 3.87 1.26
N ALA A 169 8.89 3.48 1.30
CA ALA A 169 10.04 4.38 1.48
C ALA A 169 11.32 3.66 1.13
N ASP A 170 12.37 4.43 0.88
CA ASP A 170 13.73 3.93 0.78
C ASP A 170 14.23 3.52 2.19
N LEU A 171 14.10 2.24 2.49
CA LEU A 171 14.50 1.66 3.79
C LEU A 171 15.98 1.30 3.82
N THR A 172 16.57 1.02 2.66
CA THR A 172 17.96 0.58 2.52
C THR A 172 18.92 1.76 2.35
N GLY A 173 18.45 2.93 1.92
CA GLY A 173 19.24 4.12 1.63
C GLY A 173 19.89 4.10 0.25
N ASP A 174 19.40 3.25 -0.67
CA ASP A 174 19.93 3.11 -2.04
C ASP A 174 19.23 4.04 -3.06
N GLY A 175 18.20 4.75 -2.64
CA GLY A 175 17.39 5.66 -3.46
C GLY A 175 16.12 5.02 -4.02
N ASN A 176 15.95 3.72 -3.88
CA ASN A 176 14.77 2.99 -4.32
C ASN A 176 13.79 2.80 -3.14
N GLN A 177 12.50 2.76 -3.43
CA GLN A 177 11.50 2.55 -2.39
C GLN A 177 11.16 1.06 -2.26
N GLU A 178 11.21 0.53 -1.04
CA GLU A 178 10.62 -0.74 -0.70
C GLU A 178 9.14 -0.56 -0.35
N LEU A 179 8.34 -1.54 -0.74
CA LEU A 179 6.95 -1.66 -0.33
C LEU A 179 6.86 -2.47 0.96
N VAL A 180 6.24 -1.89 1.97
CA VAL A 180 5.95 -2.55 3.25
C VAL A 180 4.45 -2.83 3.33
N THR A 181 4.07 -4.06 3.61
CA THR A 181 2.66 -4.45 3.73
C THR A 181 2.34 -5.12 5.06
N LEU A 182 1.15 -4.88 5.57
CA LEU A 182 0.49 -5.75 6.52
C LEU A 182 -0.49 -6.65 5.77
N GLU A 183 -0.38 -7.95 5.93
CA GLU A 183 -1.20 -8.92 5.21
C GLU A 183 -2.00 -9.82 6.13
N GLY A 184 -3.19 -10.17 5.71
CA GLY A 184 -4.12 -10.99 6.47
C GLY A 184 -4.50 -12.29 5.76
N SER A 185 -5.75 -12.69 5.89
CA SER A 185 -6.32 -13.85 5.20
C SER A 185 -7.68 -13.50 4.62
N TYR A 186 -8.02 -14.06 3.46
CA TYR A 186 -9.35 -13.92 2.87
C TYR A 186 -10.45 -14.59 3.70
N ALA A 187 -10.09 -15.52 4.57
CA ALA A 187 -11.03 -16.14 5.52
C ALA A 187 -11.41 -15.20 6.67
N ASP A 188 -10.63 -14.13 6.89
CA ASP A 188 -10.88 -13.18 7.97
C ASP A 188 -11.76 -12.02 7.50
N SER A 189 -12.33 -11.30 8.47
CA SER A 189 -12.93 -9.99 8.20
C SER A 189 -11.88 -9.04 7.63
N ARG A 190 -12.29 -8.15 6.70
CA ARG A 190 -11.40 -7.08 6.19
C ARG A 190 -10.87 -6.16 7.29
N SER A 191 -11.56 -6.07 8.42
CA SER A 191 -11.16 -5.30 9.60
C SER A 191 -10.39 -6.11 10.65
N ALA A 192 -10.15 -7.40 10.42
CA ALA A 192 -9.34 -8.20 11.33
C ALA A 192 -7.87 -7.76 11.28
N PRO A 193 -7.11 -7.93 12.36
CA PRO A 193 -5.68 -7.69 12.38
C PRO A 193 -4.95 -8.45 11.26
N ALA A 194 -3.84 -7.89 10.81
CA ALA A 194 -2.95 -8.57 9.88
C ALA A 194 -2.21 -9.70 10.61
N ARG A 195 -1.79 -10.70 9.82
CA ARG A 195 -1.07 -11.89 10.29
C ARG A 195 0.41 -11.87 9.95
N ALA A 196 0.82 -10.97 9.06
CA ALA A 196 2.20 -10.81 8.65
C ALA A 196 2.53 -9.36 8.31
N LEU A 197 3.78 -8.98 8.60
CA LEU A 197 4.47 -7.81 8.09
C LEU A 197 5.44 -8.30 7.02
N LYS A 198 5.36 -7.75 5.80
CA LYS A 198 6.22 -8.14 4.69
C LYS A 198 6.90 -6.93 4.07
N ILE A 199 8.12 -7.14 3.59
CA ILE A 199 8.87 -6.20 2.76
C ILE A 199 8.96 -6.79 1.36
N TRP A 200 8.74 -5.94 0.37
CA TRP A 200 8.78 -6.29 -1.03
C TRP A 200 9.70 -5.34 -1.77
N GLU A 201 10.48 -5.87 -2.69
CA GLU A 201 11.29 -5.14 -3.63
C GLU A 201 10.79 -5.32 -5.06
N TRP A 202 10.95 -4.28 -5.87
CA TRP A 202 10.64 -4.34 -7.30
C TRP A 202 11.73 -5.08 -8.06
N ASN A 203 11.35 -6.00 -8.93
CA ASN A 203 12.27 -6.82 -9.72
C ASN A 203 12.17 -6.59 -11.24
N SER A 204 11.75 -5.38 -11.66
CA SER A 204 11.51 -4.99 -13.07
C SER A 204 10.27 -5.60 -13.72
N PHE A 205 9.56 -6.50 -13.06
CA PHE A 205 8.33 -7.11 -13.55
C PHE A 205 7.21 -7.06 -12.52
N GLY A 206 7.54 -7.09 -11.25
CA GLY A 206 6.63 -7.08 -10.13
C GLY A 206 7.40 -7.08 -8.82
N PHE A 207 6.74 -7.51 -7.76
CA PHE A 207 7.30 -7.48 -6.42
C PHE A 207 7.79 -8.87 -5.97
N THR A 208 8.96 -8.89 -5.35
CA THR A 208 9.53 -10.08 -4.69
C THR A 208 9.60 -9.82 -3.19
N VAL A 209 9.14 -10.77 -2.40
CA VAL A 209 9.24 -10.69 -0.93
C VAL A 209 10.69 -10.89 -0.51
N VAL A 210 11.21 -9.93 0.26
CA VAL A 210 12.59 -9.99 0.82
C VAL A 210 12.61 -10.31 2.30
N SER A 211 11.56 -9.95 3.04
CA SER A 211 11.47 -10.25 4.47
C SER A 211 10.04 -10.44 4.92
N ILE A 212 9.83 -11.35 5.88
CA ILE A 212 8.52 -11.65 6.46
C ILE A 212 8.66 -11.80 7.98
N ILE A 213 7.74 -11.19 8.70
CA ILE A 213 7.53 -11.47 10.13
C ILE A 213 6.07 -11.84 10.32
N GLU A 214 5.83 -13.01 10.89
CA GLU A 214 4.50 -13.43 11.30
C GLU A 214 4.16 -12.88 12.68
N GLY A 215 2.90 -12.49 12.86
CA GLY A 215 2.43 -11.88 14.10
C GLY A 215 1.00 -11.40 14.00
N THR A 216 0.62 -10.55 14.94
CA THR A 216 -0.68 -9.86 14.93
C THR A 216 -0.38 -8.37 14.88
N PHE A 217 -0.86 -7.69 13.84
CA PHE A 217 -0.56 -6.29 13.57
C PHE A 217 -1.84 -5.55 13.23
N ASP A 218 -2.06 -4.41 13.87
CA ASP A 218 -3.25 -3.58 13.66
C ASP A 218 -2.98 -2.33 12.83
N GLU A 219 -1.77 -1.78 12.95
CA GLU A 219 -1.39 -0.51 12.33
C GLU A 219 0.02 -0.60 11.74
N LEU A 220 0.29 0.25 10.73
CA LEU A 220 1.57 0.35 10.04
C LEU A 220 1.92 1.82 9.84
N ALA A 221 3.11 2.21 10.25
CA ALA A 221 3.65 3.54 10.00
C ALA A 221 5.14 3.48 9.72
N LEU A 222 5.65 4.55 9.14
CA LEU A 222 7.09 4.81 9.00
C LEU A 222 7.49 5.98 9.89
N VAL A 223 8.69 5.91 10.43
CA VAL A 223 9.30 6.99 11.18
C VAL A 223 10.71 7.26 10.66
N ARG A 224 11.10 8.52 10.63
CA ARG A 224 12.46 8.94 10.30
C ARG A 224 13.23 9.21 11.59
N ALA A 225 14.30 8.49 11.81
CA ALA A 225 15.23 8.74 12.89
C ALA A 225 16.05 10.03 12.64
N GLY A 226 16.64 10.60 13.67
CA GLY A 226 17.41 11.84 13.57
C GLY A 226 18.63 11.79 12.65
N ASN A 227 19.15 10.60 12.33
CA ASN A 227 20.21 10.36 11.36
C ASN A 227 19.67 10.21 9.90
N GLY A 228 18.36 10.37 9.69
CA GLY A 228 17.72 10.24 8.38
C GLY A 228 17.23 8.83 8.05
N HIS A 229 17.65 7.82 8.81
CA HIS A 229 17.23 6.43 8.59
C HIS A 229 15.74 6.22 8.84
N ILE A 230 15.11 5.36 8.04
CA ILE A 230 13.67 5.08 8.10
C ILE A 230 13.44 3.74 8.79
N LEU A 231 12.55 3.75 9.77
CA LEU A 231 12.14 2.56 10.52
C LEU A 231 10.66 2.29 10.33
N ILE A 232 10.30 1.01 10.36
CA ILE A 232 8.93 0.55 10.32
C ILE A 232 8.41 0.48 11.76
N LEU A 233 7.23 1.04 11.98
CA LEU A 233 6.58 1.05 13.28
C LEU A 233 5.28 0.26 13.20
N VAL A 234 5.14 -0.74 14.07
CA VAL A 234 3.92 -1.54 14.27
C VAL A 234 3.64 -1.67 15.76
N PRO A 235 2.37 -1.56 16.19
CA PRO A 235 1.98 -1.80 17.59
C PRO A 235 1.92 -3.27 17.94
#